data_63ed77091fa0d70aed72a6b826596c23
#
_entry.id   63ed77091fa0d70aed72a6b826596c23
#
_cell.length_a   1.000
_cell.length_b   1.000
_cell.length_c   1.000
_cell.angle_alpha   90.00
_cell.angle_beta   90.00
_cell.angle_gamma   90.00
#
_symmetry.space_group_name_H-M   'P 1'
#
loop_
_entity.id
_entity.type
_entity.pdbx_description
1 polymer ?
#
loop_
_entity_poly.entity_id
_entity_poly.type
_entity_poly.pdbx_seq_one_letter_code
_entity_poly.pdbx_strand_id
1 'polypeptide(L)'
;MPSRTLSVRIERPYAEVYKFLTEPGSSAKWASGVDTSGTVTNTEPNEFGVLDHTVHLPDGQDVYVPMRAVRNGTGTEVLFTLFRQPGMDDEKFTADADWVMKDLRTLKGLLES
;
A
#
# COMPACT_ATOMS: atom_id res chain seq x y z
N MET A 1 9.58 9.16 14.47
CA MET A 1 9.05 9.59 13.16
C MET A 1 7.54 9.43 13.17
N PRO A 2 6.78 10.49 12.98
CA PRO A 2 5.32 10.39 12.93
C PRO A 2 4.86 9.47 11.82
N SER A 3 3.76 8.77 12.05
CA SER A 3 3.21 7.83 11.08
C SER A 3 1.68 7.80 11.17
N ARG A 4 1.04 7.32 10.10
CA ARG A 4 -0.38 7.01 10.08
C ARG A 4 -0.55 5.64 9.43
N THR A 5 -1.35 4.80 10.05
CA THR A 5 -1.75 3.52 9.44
C THR A 5 -3.17 3.66 8.93
N LEU A 6 -3.33 3.42 7.64
CA LEU A 6 -4.61 3.49 6.94
C LEU A 6 -5.01 2.09 6.56
N SER A 7 -6.30 1.80 6.62
CA SER A 7 -6.77 0.46 6.30
C SER A 7 -8.08 0.49 5.55
N VAL A 8 -8.34 -0.59 4.83
CA VAL A 8 -9.61 -0.82 4.16
C VAL A 8 -9.99 -2.28 4.32
N ARG A 9 -11.28 -2.55 4.57
CA ARG A 9 -11.81 -3.91 4.55
C ARG A 9 -12.29 -4.23 3.14
N ILE A 10 -11.80 -5.34 2.60
CA ILE A 10 -12.19 -5.86 1.28
C ILE A 10 -13.00 -7.13 1.50
N GLU A 11 -14.23 -7.16 0.95
CA GLU A 11 -15.14 -8.30 1.08
C GLU A 11 -14.78 -9.41 0.09
N ARG A 12 -13.50 -9.86 0.16
CA ARG A 12 -12.96 -10.97 -0.62
C ARG A 12 -12.04 -11.81 0.25
N PRO A 13 -11.89 -13.12 -0.05
CA PRO A 13 -11.01 -13.99 0.73
C PRO A 13 -9.55 -13.54 0.66
N TYR A 14 -8.81 -13.77 1.72
CA TYR A 14 -7.40 -13.42 1.83
C TYR A 14 -6.58 -13.90 0.62
N ALA A 15 -6.77 -15.16 0.21
CA ALA A 15 -5.97 -15.72 -0.88
C ALA A 15 -6.15 -14.94 -2.19
N GLU A 16 -7.37 -14.47 -2.46
CA GLU A 16 -7.68 -13.68 -3.65
C GLU A 16 -7.04 -12.29 -3.56
N VAL A 17 -7.14 -11.64 -2.40
CA VAL A 17 -6.56 -10.32 -2.19
C VAL A 17 -5.03 -10.38 -2.27
N TYR A 18 -4.42 -11.33 -1.58
CA TYR A 18 -2.97 -11.50 -1.60
C TYR A 18 -2.45 -11.79 -3.01
N LYS A 19 -3.14 -12.67 -3.74
CA LYS A 19 -2.78 -12.98 -5.13
C LYS A 19 -2.79 -11.73 -6.00
N PHE A 20 -3.84 -10.92 -5.90
CA PHE A 20 -3.94 -9.68 -6.68
C PHE A 20 -2.81 -8.71 -6.34
N LEU A 21 -2.54 -8.52 -5.04
CA LEU A 21 -1.53 -7.56 -4.59
C LEU A 21 -0.10 -7.99 -4.94
N THR A 22 0.14 -9.28 -5.16
CA THR A 22 1.46 -9.80 -5.51
C THR A 22 1.63 -10.04 -7.01
N GLU A 23 0.60 -9.86 -7.82
CA GLU A 23 0.71 -9.98 -9.27
C GLU A 23 1.57 -8.85 -9.85
N PRO A 24 2.49 -9.16 -10.78
CA PRO A 24 3.25 -8.11 -11.47
C PRO A 24 2.32 -7.11 -12.15
N GLY A 25 2.59 -5.82 -11.96
CA GLY A 25 1.81 -4.75 -12.56
C GLY A 25 0.51 -4.41 -11.87
N SER A 26 0.13 -5.09 -10.78
CA SER A 26 -1.13 -4.80 -10.08
C SER A 26 -1.15 -3.40 -9.48
N SER A 27 -0.02 -2.91 -8.95
CA SER A 27 0.05 -1.60 -8.32
C SER A 27 -0.35 -0.48 -9.28
N ALA A 28 -0.07 -0.63 -10.57
CA ALA A 28 -0.47 0.37 -11.57
C ALA A 28 -1.99 0.50 -11.72
N LYS A 29 -2.75 -0.50 -11.27
CA LYS A 29 -4.21 -0.52 -11.37
C LYS A 29 -4.90 0.23 -10.24
N TRP A 30 -4.24 0.36 -9.08
CA TRP A 30 -4.87 0.96 -7.90
C TRP A 30 -4.05 2.05 -7.22
N ALA A 31 -2.73 2.02 -7.34
CA ALA A 31 -1.82 2.92 -6.63
C ALA A 31 -1.45 4.13 -7.50
N SER A 32 -2.40 5.06 -7.65
CA SER A 32 -2.21 6.24 -8.51
C SER A 32 -1.24 7.26 -7.93
N GLY A 33 -0.96 7.19 -6.63
CA GLY A 33 0.01 8.07 -5.97
C GLY A 33 1.45 7.65 -6.12
N VAL A 34 1.72 6.50 -6.73
CA VAL A 34 3.07 6.00 -6.91
C VAL A 34 3.77 6.76 -8.03
N ASP A 35 4.98 7.26 -7.72
CA ASP A 35 5.83 7.87 -8.74
C ASP A 35 6.36 6.76 -9.66
N THR A 36 5.91 6.74 -10.91
CA THR A 36 6.28 5.72 -11.88
C THR A 36 7.73 5.82 -12.35
N SER A 37 8.42 6.91 -12.02
CA SER A 37 9.85 7.07 -12.36
C SER A 37 10.78 6.34 -11.39
N GLY A 38 10.27 5.87 -10.25
CA GLY A 38 11.03 5.12 -9.27
C GLY A 38 10.94 3.61 -9.50
N THR A 39 11.71 2.87 -8.72
CA THR A 39 11.65 1.41 -8.68
C THR A 39 11.18 0.95 -7.31
N VAL A 40 10.72 -0.29 -7.20
CA VAL A 40 10.18 -0.85 -5.96
C VAL A 40 10.83 -2.18 -5.66
N THR A 41 11.30 -2.34 -4.42
CA THR A 41 11.75 -3.65 -3.91
C THR A 41 10.66 -4.19 -2.99
N ASN A 42 10.13 -5.36 -3.33
CA ASN A 42 9.05 -6.00 -2.59
C ASN A 42 9.56 -7.09 -1.66
N THR A 43 8.78 -7.39 -0.60
CA THR A 43 9.01 -8.56 0.22
C THR A 43 8.76 -9.83 -0.60
N GLU A 44 9.60 -10.85 -0.39
CA GLU A 44 9.40 -12.15 -1.00
C GLU A 44 8.03 -12.73 -0.63
N PRO A 45 7.40 -13.54 -1.50
CA PRO A 45 6.13 -14.18 -1.18
C PRO A 45 6.22 -14.94 0.15
N ASN A 46 5.17 -14.82 0.97
CA ASN A 46 5.14 -15.42 2.30
C ASN A 46 3.73 -15.79 2.73
N GLU A 47 3.63 -16.50 3.85
CA GLU A 47 2.34 -16.97 4.39
C GLU A 47 1.68 -15.96 5.31
N PHE A 48 2.35 -14.86 5.62
CA PHE A 48 1.94 -13.96 6.71
C PHE A 48 1.27 -12.68 6.22
N GLY A 49 1.09 -12.52 4.92
CA GLY A 49 0.49 -11.31 4.36
C GLY A 49 1.40 -10.10 4.44
N VAL A 50 2.70 -10.30 4.58
CA VAL A 50 3.66 -9.20 4.61
C VAL A 50 3.90 -8.69 3.20
N LEU A 51 3.53 -7.43 2.96
CA LEU A 51 3.63 -6.77 1.67
C LEU A 51 4.50 -5.51 1.76
N ASP A 52 5.37 -5.47 2.76
CA ASP A 52 6.29 -4.35 2.94
C ASP A 52 7.13 -4.15 1.70
N HIS A 53 7.34 -2.89 1.35
CA HIS A 53 8.14 -2.58 0.17
C HIS A 53 8.89 -1.28 0.37
N THR A 54 9.93 -1.10 -0.42
CA THR A 54 10.72 0.13 -0.44
C THR A 54 10.61 0.75 -1.81
N VAL A 55 10.23 2.02 -1.88
CA VAL A 55 10.19 2.79 -3.11
C VAL A 55 11.52 3.52 -3.24
N HIS A 56 12.23 3.27 -4.34
CA HIS A 56 13.52 3.93 -4.63
C HIS A 56 13.25 5.09 -5.58
N LEU A 57 13.36 6.31 -5.08
CA LEU A 57 13.09 7.51 -5.86
C LEU A 57 14.30 7.86 -6.75
N PRO A 58 14.07 8.57 -7.88
CA PRO A 58 15.16 8.95 -8.78
C PRO A 58 16.26 9.80 -8.16
N ASP A 59 15.94 10.53 -7.07
CA ASP A 59 16.89 11.37 -6.35
C ASP A 59 17.77 10.60 -5.36
N GLY A 60 17.59 9.27 -5.30
CA GLY A 60 18.33 8.39 -4.38
C GLY A 60 17.67 8.21 -3.02
N GLN A 61 16.54 8.86 -2.74
CA GLN A 61 15.81 8.68 -1.50
C GLN A 61 15.04 7.35 -1.54
N ASP A 62 15.09 6.60 -0.43
CA ASP A 62 14.31 5.37 -0.26
C ASP A 62 13.15 5.63 0.72
N VAL A 63 11.96 5.20 0.33
CA VAL A 63 10.77 5.33 1.17
C VAL A 63 10.29 3.92 1.52
N TYR A 64 10.40 3.55 2.80
CA TYR A 64 9.94 2.25 3.28
C TYR A 64 8.44 2.33 3.61
N VAL A 65 7.69 1.34 3.15
CA VAL A 65 6.24 1.26 3.35
C VAL A 65 5.89 -0.08 3.96
N PRO A 66 5.57 -0.13 5.27
CA PRO A 66 4.95 -1.31 5.85
C PRO A 66 3.53 -1.49 5.29
N MET A 67 3.25 -2.67 4.79
CA MET A 67 1.93 -3.00 4.25
C MET A 67 1.58 -4.44 4.60
N ARG A 68 0.32 -4.69 4.96
CA ARG A 68 -0.12 -6.02 5.39
C ARG A 68 -1.49 -6.33 4.82
N ALA A 69 -1.71 -7.61 4.52
CA ALA A 69 -3.03 -8.16 4.28
C ALA A 69 -3.34 -9.14 5.42
N VAL A 70 -4.45 -8.93 6.11
CA VAL A 70 -4.81 -9.68 7.32
C VAL A 70 -6.18 -10.32 7.14
N ARG A 71 -6.26 -11.63 7.41
CA ARG A 71 -7.54 -12.33 7.36
C ARG A 71 -8.48 -11.76 8.40
N ASN A 72 -9.74 -11.55 8.01
CA ASN A 72 -10.79 -11.11 8.91
C ASN A 72 -12.11 -11.77 8.50
N GLY A 73 -12.37 -12.97 9.03
CA GLY A 73 -13.56 -13.74 8.67
C GLY A 73 -13.53 -14.09 7.17
N THR A 74 -14.60 -13.74 6.46
CA THR A 74 -14.70 -13.95 5.01
C THR A 74 -14.04 -12.86 4.19
N GLY A 75 -13.57 -11.80 4.85
CA GLY A 75 -12.93 -10.66 4.21
C GLY A 75 -11.47 -10.53 4.58
N THR A 76 -10.87 -9.44 4.12
CA THR A 76 -9.46 -9.15 4.31
C THR A 76 -9.28 -7.67 4.67
N GLU A 77 -8.47 -7.40 5.69
CA GLU A 77 -8.04 -6.04 5.99
C GLU A 77 -6.72 -5.79 5.28
N VAL A 78 -6.62 -4.69 4.52
CA VAL A 78 -5.36 -4.24 3.94
C VAL A 78 -4.92 -2.99 4.70
N LEU A 79 -3.72 -3.05 5.28
CA LEU A 79 -3.16 -1.97 6.07
C LEU A 79 -1.95 -1.39 5.36
N PHE A 80 -1.83 -0.07 5.41
CA PHE A 80 -0.73 0.68 4.79
C PHE A 80 -0.25 1.70 5.81
N THR A 81 1.02 1.63 6.21
CA THR A 81 1.59 2.59 7.15
C THR A 81 2.41 3.62 6.38
N LEU A 82 2.02 4.88 6.53
CA LEU A 82 2.70 6.00 5.92
C LEU A 82 3.57 6.68 6.97
N PHE A 83 4.88 6.73 6.73
CA PHE A 83 5.81 7.46 7.57
C PHE A 83 5.98 8.88 7.03
N ARG A 84 6.01 9.85 7.95
CA ARG A 84 6.36 11.22 7.59
C ARG A 84 7.84 11.29 7.26
N GLN A 85 8.16 11.68 6.03
CA GLN A 85 9.53 11.77 5.59
C GLN A 85 10.22 13.04 6.09
N PRO A 86 11.56 13.04 6.24
CA PRO A 86 12.30 14.25 6.62
C PRO A 86 12.01 15.41 5.65
N GLY A 87 11.78 16.60 6.19
CA GLY A 87 11.48 17.78 5.39
C GLY A 87 10.03 17.91 4.96
N MET A 88 9.20 16.92 5.22
CA MET A 88 7.77 16.96 4.90
C MET A 88 7.01 17.72 5.97
N ASP A 89 6.21 18.73 5.58
CA ASP A 89 5.37 19.45 6.53
C ASP A 89 4.04 18.70 6.79
N ASP A 90 3.24 19.22 7.74
CA ASP A 90 1.98 18.59 8.12
C ASP A 90 0.98 18.55 6.97
N GLU A 91 0.94 19.59 6.17
CA GLU A 91 0.03 19.70 5.04
C GLU A 91 0.34 18.63 3.98
N LYS A 92 1.61 18.44 3.66
CA LYS A 92 2.05 17.42 2.71
C LYS A 92 1.78 16.02 3.25
N PHE A 93 2.05 15.78 4.53
CA PHE A 93 1.80 14.49 5.17
C PHE A 93 0.30 14.14 5.13
N THR A 94 -0.57 15.11 5.45
CA THR A 94 -2.02 14.91 5.39
C THR A 94 -2.48 14.64 3.95
N ALA A 95 -1.96 15.37 2.99
CA ALA A 95 -2.30 15.18 1.58
C ALA A 95 -1.90 13.78 1.09
N ASP A 96 -0.71 13.31 1.49
CA ASP A 96 -0.25 11.96 1.14
C ASP A 96 -1.12 10.87 1.78
N ALA A 97 -1.54 11.08 3.03
CA ALA A 97 -2.45 10.15 3.71
C ALA A 97 -3.81 10.06 3.01
N ASP A 98 -4.35 11.19 2.59
CA ASP A 98 -5.62 11.23 1.84
C ASP A 98 -5.48 10.51 0.51
N TRP A 99 -4.35 10.65 -0.15
CA TRP A 99 -4.08 9.97 -1.42
C TRP A 99 -3.98 8.44 -1.24
N VAL A 100 -3.29 8.00 -0.19
CA VAL A 100 -3.22 6.56 0.13
C VAL A 100 -4.61 6.00 0.39
N MET A 101 -5.46 6.70 1.15
CA MET A 101 -6.81 6.23 1.41
C MET A 101 -7.64 6.15 0.12
N LYS A 102 -7.48 7.11 -0.78
CA LYS A 102 -8.12 7.06 -2.10
C LYS A 102 -7.70 5.82 -2.88
N ASP A 103 -6.41 5.53 -2.88
CA ASP A 103 -5.87 4.35 -3.57
C ASP A 103 -6.38 3.04 -2.95
N LEU A 104 -6.46 2.96 -1.63
CA LEU A 104 -7.02 1.79 -0.95
C LEU A 104 -8.49 1.57 -1.30
N ARG A 105 -9.26 2.65 -1.45
CA ARG A 105 -10.66 2.56 -1.89
C ARG A 105 -10.77 2.11 -3.34
N THR A 106 -9.85 2.53 -4.19
CA THR A 106 -9.77 2.05 -5.57
C THR A 106 -9.50 0.56 -5.61
N LEU A 107 -8.55 0.08 -4.79
CA LEU A 107 -8.24 -1.34 -4.64
C LEU A 107 -9.48 -2.13 -4.21
N LYS A 108 -10.19 -1.65 -3.19
CA LYS A 108 -11.43 -2.27 -2.72
C LYS A 108 -12.46 -2.38 -3.85
N GLY A 109 -12.68 -1.32 -4.59
CA GLY A 109 -13.62 -1.32 -5.70
C GLY A 109 -13.27 -2.32 -6.80
N LEU A 110 -11.99 -2.44 -7.13
CA LEU A 110 -11.51 -3.38 -8.15
C LEU A 110 -11.74 -4.83 -7.73
N LEU A 111 -11.46 -5.16 -6.46
CA LEU A 111 -11.56 -6.53 -5.98
C LEU A 111 -13.00 -6.95 -5.69
N GLU A 112 -13.87 -6.03 -5.35
CA GLU A 112 -15.26 -6.30 -5.03
C GLU A 112 -16.20 -6.20 -6.25
N SER A 113 -15.69 -5.78 -7.37
CA SER A 113 -16.51 -5.66 -8.57
C SER A 113 -16.83 -7.02 -9.21
#